data_e2291bcf12243af6005efc133938a5b0
#
_entry.id   e2291bcf12243af6005efc133938a5b0
#
_cell.length_a   1.000
_cell.length_b   1.000
_cell.length_c   1.000
_cell.angle_alpha   90.00
_cell.angle_beta   90.00
_cell.angle_gamma   90.00
#
_symmetry.space_group_name_H-M   'P 1'
#
loop_
_entity.id
_entity.type
_entity.pdbx_description
1 polymer ?
#
loop_
_entity_poly.entity_id
_entity_poly.type
_entity_poly.pdbx_seq_one_letter_code
_entity_poly.pdbx_strand_id
1 'polypeptide(L)'
;MSSRIKTATMFTDAECFKMAIEDTDVKVVKFSETKIVIDGADFLGKQEFILENGRFVYYRYSHDGWSTMYRHYKPVGEWLSEVSERYKVRYQEKLERIAEEERRREEERLRKLVQSRCDEIKAKAKEEGYYIKETEEEGMVRLVLVRTTY
;
A
#
# COMPACT_ATOMS: atom_id res chain seq x y z
N MET A 1 5.02 40.68 -8.11
CA MET A 1 5.68 39.53 -8.78
C MET A 1 5.29 38.20 -8.15
N SER A 2 4.97 37.22 -8.99
CA SER A 2 4.77 35.86 -8.49
C SER A 2 6.13 35.19 -8.26
N SER A 3 6.34 34.61 -7.10
CA SER A 3 7.51 33.82 -6.80
C SER A 3 7.16 32.36 -6.66
N ARG A 4 8.03 31.50 -7.15
CA ARG A 4 7.91 30.04 -6.98
C ARG A 4 8.60 29.65 -5.69
N ILE A 5 7.83 29.09 -4.77
CA ILE A 5 8.34 28.66 -3.48
C ILE A 5 8.45 27.13 -3.50
N LYS A 6 9.61 26.63 -3.09
CA LYS A 6 9.92 25.21 -3.02
C LYS A 6 9.96 24.77 -1.57
N THR A 7 9.21 23.74 -1.22
CA THR A 7 9.19 23.17 0.14
C THR A 7 9.41 21.66 0.05
N ALA A 8 10.46 21.18 0.72
CA ALA A 8 10.71 19.76 0.82
C ALA A 8 9.67 19.09 1.74
N THR A 9 9.22 17.87 1.37
CA THR A 9 8.29 17.09 2.17
C THR A 9 8.88 15.72 2.49
N MET A 10 8.21 14.98 3.38
CA MET A 10 8.58 13.62 3.75
C MET A 10 7.85 12.55 2.92
N PHE A 11 7.01 12.94 1.98
CA PHE A 11 6.15 12.03 1.24
C PHE A 11 6.92 11.31 0.13
N THR A 12 6.85 9.98 0.13
CA THR A 12 7.57 9.13 -0.82
C THR A 12 6.64 8.29 -1.70
N ASP A 13 5.47 7.94 -1.22
CA ASP A 13 4.49 7.11 -1.91
C ASP A 13 3.41 7.97 -2.55
N ALA A 14 3.34 7.95 -3.88
CA ALA A 14 2.41 8.80 -4.64
C ALA A 14 0.94 8.49 -4.37
N GLU A 15 0.57 7.22 -4.28
CA GLU A 15 -0.84 6.83 -4.03
C GLU A 15 -1.30 7.22 -2.64
N CYS A 16 -0.49 6.93 -1.63
CA CYS A 16 -0.78 7.30 -0.25
C CYS A 16 -0.87 8.81 -0.09
N PHE A 17 0.01 9.53 -0.77
CA PHE A 17 0.03 10.98 -0.78
C PHE A 17 -1.22 11.57 -1.43
N LYS A 18 -1.63 11.04 -2.57
CA LYS A 18 -2.88 11.43 -3.25
C LYS A 18 -4.09 11.22 -2.35
N MET A 19 -4.20 10.04 -1.73
CA MET A 19 -5.30 9.74 -0.80
C MET A 19 -5.31 10.67 0.40
N ALA A 20 -4.14 11.00 0.94
CA ALA A 20 -4.01 11.93 2.06
C ALA A 20 -4.48 13.34 1.69
N ILE A 21 -4.16 13.82 0.49
CA ILE A 21 -4.63 15.11 -0.02
C ILE A 21 -6.16 15.08 -0.16
N GLU A 22 -6.71 14.04 -0.76
CA GLU A 22 -8.15 13.90 -0.95
C GLU A 22 -8.90 13.81 0.39
N ASP A 23 -8.29 13.22 1.41
CA ASP A 23 -8.84 13.14 2.76
C ASP A 23 -9.03 14.54 3.41
N THR A 24 -8.33 15.56 2.92
CA THR A 24 -8.48 16.95 3.36
C THR A 24 -9.49 17.76 2.54
N ASP A 25 -10.30 17.10 1.71
CA ASP A 25 -11.26 17.70 0.79
C ASP A 25 -10.63 18.55 -0.33
N VAL A 26 -9.38 18.37 -0.61
CA VAL A 26 -8.69 19.01 -1.73
C VAL A 26 -8.68 18.07 -2.93
N LYS A 27 -9.07 18.60 -4.07
CA LYS A 27 -9.15 17.82 -5.31
C LYS A 27 -7.81 17.73 -6.02
N VAL A 28 -7.42 16.53 -6.39
CA VAL A 28 -6.27 16.27 -7.26
C VAL A 28 -6.74 16.28 -8.70
N VAL A 29 -6.18 17.17 -9.53
CA VAL A 29 -6.57 17.32 -10.95
C VAL A 29 -5.65 16.55 -11.90
N LYS A 30 -4.40 16.34 -11.53
CA LYS A 30 -3.47 15.49 -12.27
C LYS A 30 -2.70 14.61 -11.31
N PHE A 31 -2.58 13.34 -11.65
CA PHE A 31 -1.87 12.37 -10.86
C PHE A 31 -0.95 11.51 -11.75
N SER A 32 0.29 11.38 -11.31
CA SER A 32 1.23 10.36 -11.80
C SER A 32 2.13 9.96 -10.64
N GLU A 33 2.93 8.93 -10.81
CA GLU A 33 3.88 8.50 -9.77
C GLU A 33 4.94 9.54 -9.43
N THR A 34 5.13 10.53 -10.30
CA THR A 34 6.19 11.55 -10.16
C THR A 34 5.64 12.97 -9.99
N LYS A 35 4.35 13.19 -10.22
CA LYS A 35 3.76 14.53 -10.17
C LYS A 35 2.31 14.49 -9.74
N ILE A 36 1.96 15.39 -8.80
CA ILE A 36 0.60 15.58 -8.34
C ILE A 36 0.28 17.07 -8.45
N VAL A 37 -0.81 17.38 -9.14
CA VAL A 37 -1.32 18.75 -9.27
C VAL A 37 -2.66 18.84 -8.58
N ILE A 38 -2.80 19.81 -7.68
CA ILE A 38 -4.05 20.07 -6.95
C ILE A 38 -4.84 21.20 -7.60
N ASP A 39 -6.16 21.17 -7.35
CA ASP A 39 -7.07 22.14 -7.91
C ASP A 39 -6.73 23.55 -7.44
N GLY A 40 -6.46 24.45 -8.38
CA GLY A 40 -6.15 25.83 -8.12
C GLY A 40 -7.30 26.64 -7.51
N ALA A 41 -8.52 26.09 -7.50
CA ALA A 41 -9.67 26.73 -6.86
C ALA A 41 -9.54 26.81 -5.34
N ASP A 42 -8.78 25.91 -4.74
CA ASP A 42 -8.56 25.87 -3.29
C ASP A 42 -7.34 26.69 -2.84
N PHE A 43 -6.57 27.23 -3.77
CA PHE A 43 -5.31 27.91 -3.51
C PHE A 43 -5.15 29.15 -4.38
N LEU A 44 -4.30 30.07 -3.91
CA LEU A 44 -3.86 31.19 -4.71
C LEU A 44 -2.74 30.73 -5.67
N GLY A 45 -3.09 30.54 -6.92
CA GLY A 45 -2.15 30.11 -7.96
C GLY A 45 -1.97 28.60 -8.06
N LYS A 46 -1.09 28.21 -8.97
CA LYS A 46 -0.82 26.80 -9.27
C LYS A 46 -0.05 26.13 -8.15
N GLN A 47 -0.52 24.98 -7.75
CA GLN A 47 0.09 24.16 -6.70
C GLN A 47 0.42 22.79 -7.28
N GLU A 48 1.67 22.37 -7.15
CA GLU A 48 2.10 21.06 -7.63
C GLU A 48 3.15 20.41 -6.73
N PHE A 49 3.15 19.08 -6.72
CA PHE A 49 4.15 18.27 -6.04
C PHE A 49 4.90 17.47 -7.08
N ILE A 50 6.21 17.54 -7.04
CA ILE A 50 7.09 16.85 -7.99
C ILE A 50 8.04 15.93 -7.21
N LEU A 51 8.14 14.68 -7.65
CA LEU A 51 9.06 13.71 -7.05
C LEU A 51 10.51 14.06 -7.44
N GLU A 52 11.31 14.38 -6.45
CA GLU A 52 12.73 14.68 -6.60
C GLU A 52 13.52 13.90 -5.55
N ASN A 53 14.53 13.15 -6.00
CA ASN A 53 15.38 12.33 -5.11
C ASN A 53 14.60 11.41 -4.17
N GLY A 54 13.51 10.80 -4.67
CA GLY A 54 12.70 9.86 -3.91
C GLY A 54 11.67 10.47 -2.98
N ARG A 55 11.55 11.79 -2.94
CA ARG A 55 10.59 12.51 -2.10
C ARG A 55 9.84 13.55 -2.92
N PHE A 56 8.58 13.79 -2.57
CA PHE A 56 7.80 14.86 -3.18
C PHE A 56 8.24 16.21 -2.64
N VAL A 57 8.43 17.14 -3.58
CA VAL A 57 8.73 18.54 -3.28
C VAL A 57 7.51 19.36 -3.65
N TYR A 58 7.07 20.20 -2.73
CA TYR A 58 5.93 21.06 -2.92
C TYR A 58 6.35 22.35 -3.60
N TYR A 59 5.82 22.61 -4.78
CA TYR A 59 6.00 23.83 -5.53
C TYR A 59 4.70 24.63 -5.53
N ARG A 60 4.77 25.83 -5.03
CA ARG A 60 3.65 26.78 -5.01
C ARG A 60 4.07 28.10 -5.58
N TYR A 61 3.13 28.80 -6.16
CA TYR A 61 3.31 30.15 -6.61
C TYR A 61 2.62 31.08 -5.61
N SER A 62 3.32 32.06 -5.13
CA SER A 62 2.80 33.03 -4.18
C SER A 62 2.88 34.43 -4.77
N HIS A 63 1.79 35.17 -4.67
CA HIS A 63 1.77 36.59 -4.87
C HIS A 63 1.97 37.27 -3.52
N ASP A 64 2.95 38.16 -3.41
CA ASP A 64 3.23 38.96 -2.23
C ASP A 64 3.48 38.18 -0.92
N GLY A 65 4.05 37.00 -1.02
CA GLY A 65 4.38 36.17 0.14
C GLY A 65 3.18 35.51 0.86
N TRP A 66 1.99 35.72 0.37
CA TRP A 66 0.78 35.13 0.94
C TRP A 66 0.55 33.72 0.41
N SER A 67 0.33 32.80 1.30
CA SER A 67 0.11 31.42 0.99
C SER A 67 -0.99 30.86 1.88
N THR A 68 -2.21 31.13 1.47
CA THR A 68 -3.41 30.66 2.17
C THR A 68 -4.16 29.67 1.31
N MET A 69 -4.63 28.62 1.96
CA MET A 69 -5.60 27.71 1.37
C MET A 69 -6.96 28.40 1.38
N TYR A 70 -7.45 28.76 0.20
CA TYR A 70 -8.61 29.61 0.03
C TYR A 70 -9.90 29.05 0.62
N ARG A 71 -10.13 27.76 0.40
CA ARG A 71 -11.37 27.08 0.78
C ARG A 71 -11.59 27.01 2.29
N HIS A 72 -10.52 26.90 3.07
CA HIS A 72 -10.58 26.73 4.52
C HIS A 72 -9.97 27.91 5.28
N TYR A 73 -9.54 28.94 4.59
CA TYR A 73 -8.91 30.13 5.18
C TYR A 73 -7.81 29.86 6.19
N LYS A 74 -7.05 28.77 5.96
CA LYS A 74 -5.95 28.40 6.86
C LYS A 74 -4.60 28.45 6.15
N PRO A 75 -3.51 28.65 6.91
CA PRO A 75 -2.16 28.62 6.34
C PRO A 75 -1.85 27.29 5.65
N VAL A 76 -1.08 27.34 4.57
CA VAL A 76 -0.67 26.13 3.84
C VAL A 76 0.10 25.17 4.74
N GLY A 77 0.90 25.69 5.70
CA GLY A 77 1.62 24.87 6.67
C GLY A 77 0.71 24.00 7.55
N GLU A 78 -0.42 24.55 7.97
CA GLU A 78 -1.41 23.78 8.73
C GLU A 78 -2.06 22.71 7.87
N TRP A 79 -2.39 23.04 6.63
CA TRP A 79 -2.91 22.07 5.69
C TRP A 79 -1.90 20.93 5.42
N LEU A 80 -0.64 21.24 5.20
CA LEU A 80 0.42 20.23 5.03
C LEU A 80 0.57 19.34 6.26
N SER A 81 0.37 19.90 7.46
CA SER A 81 0.37 19.10 8.69
C SER A 81 -0.80 18.09 8.71
N GLU A 82 -1.98 18.52 8.30
CA GLU A 82 -3.13 17.61 8.16
C GLU A 82 -2.87 16.51 7.13
N VAL A 83 -2.33 16.88 5.98
CA VAL A 83 -1.94 15.92 4.94
C VAL A 83 -0.90 14.94 5.47
N SER A 84 0.07 15.41 6.24
CA SER A 84 1.10 14.56 6.86
C SER A 84 0.50 13.55 7.83
N GLU A 85 -0.46 13.96 8.65
CA GLU A 85 -1.18 13.07 9.56
C GLU A 85 -1.96 11.99 8.80
N ARG A 86 -2.69 12.39 7.77
CA ARG A 86 -3.43 11.47 6.91
C ARG A 86 -2.52 10.55 6.12
N TYR A 87 -1.39 11.05 5.66
CA TYR A 87 -0.39 10.25 4.95
C TYR A 87 0.16 9.12 5.82
N LYS A 88 0.46 9.40 7.08
CA LYS A 88 0.92 8.38 8.02
C LYS A 88 -0.10 7.25 8.16
N VAL A 89 -1.38 7.60 8.29
CA VAL A 89 -2.47 6.62 8.38
C VAL A 89 -2.56 5.79 7.09
N ARG A 90 -2.58 6.43 5.94
CA ARG A 90 -2.67 5.75 4.64
C ARG A 90 -1.47 4.86 4.34
N TYR A 91 -0.29 5.32 4.70
CA TYR A 91 0.94 4.55 4.54
C TYR A 91 0.96 3.32 5.45
N GLN A 92 0.53 3.47 6.69
CA GLN A 92 0.41 2.35 7.62
C GLN A 92 -0.60 1.31 7.14
N GLU A 93 -1.76 1.73 6.67
CA GLU A 93 -2.77 0.85 6.06
C GLU A 93 -2.20 0.07 4.87
N LYS A 94 -1.41 0.74 4.04
CA LYS A 94 -0.73 0.11 2.90
C LYS A 94 0.26 -0.96 3.33
N LEU A 95 1.09 -0.68 4.34
CA LEU A 95 2.05 -1.64 4.89
C LEU A 95 1.35 -2.86 5.48
N GLU A 96 0.28 -2.66 6.21
CA GLU A 96 -0.54 -3.74 6.78
C GLU A 96 -1.16 -4.62 5.69
N ARG A 97 -1.66 -4.00 4.62
CA ARG A 97 -2.23 -4.74 3.48
C ARG A 97 -1.16 -5.56 2.76
N ILE A 98 0.03 -5.01 2.55
CA ILE A 98 1.15 -5.73 1.94
C ILE A 98 1.57 -6.91 2.81
N ALA A 99 1.71 -6.71 4.10
CA ALA A 99 2.07 -7.77 5.06
C ALA A 99 1.03 -8.88 5.06
N GLU A 100 -0.26 -8.55 5.04
CA GLU A 100 -1.36 -9.52 4.97
C GLU A 100 -1.35 -10.32 3.67
N GLU A 101 -1.09 -9.68 2.53
CA GLU A 101 -0.97 -10.37 1.24
C GLU A 101 0.22 -11.32 1.22
N GLU A 102 1.37 -10.90 1.74
CA GLU A 102 2.56 -11.75 1.84
C GLU A 102 2.31 -12.96 2.73
N ARG A 103 1.67 -12.75 3.88
CA ARG A 103 1.27 -13.83 4.79
C ARG A 103 0.35 -14.83 4.08
N ARG A 104 -0.65 -14.35 3.39
CA ARG A 104 -1.61 -15.20 2.64
C ARG A 104 -0.92 -15.98 1.53
N ARG A 105 -0.01 -15.36 0.79
CA ARG A 105 0.77 -16.03 -0.27
C ARG A 105 1.66 -17.12 0.30
N GLU A 106 2.30 -16.86 1.44
CA GLU A 106 3.16 -17.82 2.11
C GLU A 106 2.35 -19.02 2.64
N GLU A 107 1.20 -18.77 3.26
CA GLU A 107 0.30 -19.82 3.71
C GLU A 107 -0.18 -20.70 2.53
N GLU A 108 -0.54 -20.07 1.41
CA GLU A 108 -0.96 -20.79 0.21
C GLU A 108 0.18 -21.61 -0.39
N ARG A 109 1.39 -21.06 -0.43
CA ARG A 109 2.59 -21.77 -0.89
C ARG A 109 2.86 -23.02 -0.04
N LEU A 110 2.80 -22.87 1.27
CA LEU A 110 2.98 -23.98 2.21
C LEU A 110 1.88 -25.03 2.03
N ARG A 111 0.64 -24.60 1.89
CA ARG A 111 -0.50 -25.53 1.65
C ARG A 111 -0.29 -26.34 0.38
N LYS A 112 0.12 -25.70 -0.72
CA LYS A 112 0.40 -26.37 -1.99
C LYS A 112 1.56 -27.34 -1.88
N LEU A 113 2.60 -26.97 -1.13
CA LEU A 113 3.76 -27.84 -0.88
C LEU A 113 3.35 -29.08 -0.10
N VAL A 114 2.57 -28.92 0.97
CA VAL A 114 2.03 -30.02 1.75
C VAL A 114 1.18 -30.94 0.90
N GLN A 115 0.28 -30.36 0.10
CA GLN A 115 -0.57 -31.13 -0.80
C GLN A 115 0.22 -31.94 -1.83
N SER A 116 1.23 -31.32 -2.43
CA SER A 116 2.12 -32.00 -3.39
C SER A 116 2.87 -33.17 -2.75
N ARG A 117 3.39 -32.99 -1.56
CA ARG A 117 4.06 -34.07 -0.82
C ARG A 117 3.12 -35.18 -0.41
N CYS A 118 1.89 -34.83 0.01
CA CYS A 118 0.86 -35.82 0.30
C CYS A 118 0.51 -36.66 -0.94
N ASP A 119 0.39 -36.03 -2.09
CA ASP A 119 0.10 -36.69 -3.36
C ASP A 119 1.23 -37.64 -3.77
N GLU A 120 2.48 -37.24 -3.61
CA GLU A 120 3.64 -38.09 -3.85
C GLU A 120 3.66 -39.33 -2.94
N ILE A 121 3.40 -39.13 -1.65
CA ILE A 121 3.36 -40.24 -0.67
C ILE A 121 2.20 -41.18 -1.01
N LYS A 122 1.03 -40.64 -1.37
CA LYS A 122 -0.12 -41.46 -1.76
C LYS A 122 0.16 -42.29 -3.02
N ALA A 123 0.80 -41.70 -4.02
CA ALA A 123 1.18 -42.40 -5.25
C ALA A 123 2.17 -43.54 -4.97
N LYS A 124 3.20 -43.26 -4.16
CA LYS A 124 4.22 -44.23 -3.78
C LYS A 124 3.65 -45.38 -2.96
N ALA A 125 2.78 -45.04 -2.00
CA ALA A 125 2.12 -46.05 -1.17
C ALA A 125 1.21 -46.98 -1.99
N LYS A 126 0.51 -46.41 -2.96
CA LYS A 126 -0.35 -47.19 -3.88
C LYS A 126 0.46 -48.18 -4.71
N GLU A 127 1.62 -47.79 -5.22
CA GLU A 127 2.55 -48.68 -5.91
C GLU A 127 3.04 -49.83 -5.06
N GLU A 128 3.23 -49.59 -3.77
CA GLU A 128 3.70 -50.57 -2.79
C GLU A 128 2.59 -51.42 -2.17
N GLY A 129 1.34 -51.22 -2.55
CA GLY A 129 0.19 -51.96 -2.05
C GLY A 129 -0.38 -51.48 -0.73
N TYR A 130 -0.12 -50.26 -0.37
CA TYR A 130 -0.71 -49.61 0.80
C TYR A 130 -1.85 -48.67 0.38
N TYR A 131 -2.81 -48.49 1.27
CA TYR A 131 -3.72 -47.33 1.13
C TYR A 131 -3.48 -46.38 2.29
N ILE A 132 -3.85 -45.11 2.10
CA ILE A 132 -3.56 -44.03 3.05
C ILE A 132 -4.83 -43.55 3.70
N LYS A 133 -4.82 -43.46 5.03
CA LYS A 133 -5.78 -42.69 5.82
C LYS A 133 -5.22 -41.30 6.05
N GLU A 134 -5.97 -40.30 5.60
CA GLU A 134 -5.63 -38.89 5.79
C GLU A 134 -6.47 -38.30 6.90
N THR A 135 -5.82 -37.72 7.90
CA THR A 135 -6.46 -36.98 8.98
C THR A 135 -5.83 -35.61 9.11
N GLU A 136 -6.65 -34.62 9.34
CA GLU A 136 -6.19 -33.24 9.54
C GLU A 136 -6.45 -32.83 10.99
N GLU A 137 -5.40 -32.48 11.72
CA GLU A 137 -5.45 -31.97 13.08
C GLU A 137 -4.58 -30.70 13.21
N GLU A 138 -5.16 -29.63 13.74
CA GLU A 138 -4.46 -28.37 14.02
C GLU A 138 -3.64 -27.81 12.84
N GLY A 139 -4.18 -27.87 11.62
CA GLY A 139 -3.49 -27.42 10.40
C GLY A 139 -2.39 -28.37 9.92
N MET A 140 -2.20 -29.51 10.55
CA MET A 140 -1.25 -30.54 10.14
C MET A 140 -1.99 -31.72 9.49
N VAL A 141 -1.45 -32.18 8.38
CA VAL A 141 -1.98 -33.35 7.68
C VAL A 141 -1.21 -34.60 8.15
N ARG A 142 -1.95 -35.56 8.71
CA ARG A 142 -1.38 -36.84 9.14
C ARG A 142 -1.76 -37.92 8.12
N LEU A 143 -0.74 -38.59 7.59
CA LEU A 143 -0.92 -39.71 6.68
C LEU A 143 -0.59 -41.02 7.43
N VAL A 144 -1.53 -41.96 7.43
CA VAL A 144 -1.34 -43.28 8.02
C VAL A 144 -1.37 -44.31 6.89
N LEU A 145 -0.28 -45.06 6.76
CA LEU A 145 -0.16 -46.14 5.79
C LEU A 145 -0.84 -47.38 6.34
N VAL A 146 -1.81 -47.92 5.62
CA VAL A 146 -2.52 -49.15 5.96
C VAL A 146 -2.22 -50.22 4.91
N ARG A 147 -1.61 -51.26 5.33
CA ARG A 147 -1.29 -52.41 4.45
C ARG A 147 -2.53 -53.21 4.13
N THR A 148 -2.80 -53.42 2.83
CA THR A 148 -3.80 -54.36 2.41
C THR A 148 -3.29 -55.77 2.53
N THR A 149 -3.85 -56.54 3.46
CA THR A 149 -3.62 -57.95 3.58
C THR A 149 -4.73 -58.70 2.87
N TYR A 150 -4.32 -59.54 1.96
CA TYR A 150 -5.22 -60.50 1.32
C TYR A 150 -5.13 -61.83 2.04
#